data_007bf0b614a0bed89b36c4407b3ec20a
#
_entry.id   007bf0b614a0bed89b36c4407b3ec20a
#
_cell.length_a   1.000
_cell.length_b   1.000
_cell.length_c   1.000
_cell.angle_alpha   90.00
_cell.angle_beta   90.00
_cell.angle_gamma   90.00
#
_symmetry.space_group_name_H-M   'P 1'
#
loop_
_entity.id
_entity.type
_entity.pdbx_description
1 polymer ?
#
loop_
_entity_poly.entity_id
_entity_poly.type
_entity_poly.pdbx_seq_one_letter_code
_entity_poly.pdbx_strand_id
1 'polypeptide(L)'
;MTRVAIVGGGAAGLLAGIAAAWGGAQVTIYEKMRVPGKKMLITGKGRCNITNACEIPDFIKNLPGNGRFLNSALHRFTNDDIVLLLESNGLPTKVERGGRIFPVSDKAKDVVDTLVRIYTEAGGKLQTDTKVIDIMVKEGHVYGVRTVNGVYEADRVILAAGGASYPGTGSDGGGAKLAKKLGHTIVPLKPSLIPLESDYPYVDDLQGLSLRNVQATLFADGVKLGSEFGEMLFTHFGVSGPIVLSLSNLAADALAAGKDVELELDLKPALSEEKLDARIQRDFVQYSRKQVLNGMKDLLPQRLIPVVLDMSYVDENKFINQVSREERHRLLQTLKHFVITISATRPIAEAIVTAGGVSVKEIDPKTMESKRIKCLYFAGEVMDVDGYTGGYNLQAAFSSGHAAGEAAAAEE
;
A
#
# COMPACT_ATOMS: atom_id res chain seq x y z
N MET A 1 31.71 -21.11 6.38
CA MET A 1 31.00 -19.87 5.98
C MET A 1 29.67 -20.29 5.38
N THR A 2 28.57 -19.89 5.99
CA THR A 2 27.20 -20.28 5.60
C THR A 2 26.84 -19.67 4.24
N ARG A 3 26.32 -20.50 3.32
CA ARG A 3 25.83 -20.03 2.01
C ARG A 3 24.36 -19.71 2.10
N VAL A 4 24.00 -18.46 1.80
CA VAL A 4 22.61 -17.98 1.83
C VAL A 4 22.15 -17.63 0.42
N ALA A 5 21.09 -18.28 -0.05
CA ALA A 5 20.40 -17.94 -1.30
C ALA A 5 19.15 -17.11 -1.01
N ILE A 6 19.02 -15.96 -1.65
CA ILE A 6 17.85 -15.07 -1.50
C ILE A 6 17.08 -15.06 -2.81
N VAL A 7 15.78 -15.32 -2.74
CA VAL A 7 14.87 -15.34 -3.89
C VAL A 7 14.13 -14.02 -3.97
N GLY A 8 14.56 -13.15 -4.88
CA GLY A 8 14.02 -11.81 -5.13
C GLY A 8 14.91 -10.70 -4.60
N GLY A 9 15.26 -9.76 -5.48
CA GLY A 9 16.08 -8.57 -5.21
C GLY A 9 15.26 -7.29 -4.96
N GLY A 10 14.12 -7.43 -4.30
CA GLY A 10 13.28 -6.30 -3.83
C GLY A 10 13.76 -5.70 -2.51
N ALA A 11 12.93 -4.85 -1.89
CA ALA A 11 13.23 -4.21 -0.61
C ALA A 11 13.65 -5.22 0.47
N ALA A 12 12.82 -6.26 0.69
CA ALA A 12 13.11 -7.28 1.67
C ALA A 12 14.38 -8.09 1.35
N GLY A 13 14.56 -8.49 0.08
CA GLY A 13 15.71 -9.29 -0.32
C GLY A 13 17.03 -8.53 -0.24
N LEU A 14 17.05 -7.23 -0.58
CA LEU A 14 18.25 -6.39 -0.45
C LEU A 14 18.65 -6.22 1.02
N LEU A 15 17.71 -5.92 1.92
CA LEU A 15 18.00 -5.81 3.34
C LEU A 15 18.39 -7.15 3.96
N ALA A 16 17.76 -8.25 3.56
CA ALA A 16 18.16 -9.59 3.99
C ALA A 16 19.59 -9.90 3.54
N GLY A 17 19.92 -9.53 2.30
CA GLY A 17 21.28 -9.72 1.75
C GLY A 17 22.34 -8.92 2.49
N ILE A 18 22.05 -7.65 2.78
CA ILE A 18 22.96 -6.77 3.55
C ILE A 18 23.19 -7.34 4.95
N ALA A 19 22.11 -7.66 5.67
CA ALA A 19 22.19 -8.20 7.02
C ALA A 19 22.95 -9.54 7.07
N ALA A 20 22.67 -10.46 6.15
CA ALA A 20 23.33 -11.74 6.08
C ALA A 20 24.84 -11.62 5.71
N ALA A 21 25.18 -10.72 4.78
CA ALA A 21 26.58 -10.47 4.41
C ALA A 21 27.37 -9.83 5.57
N TRP A 22 26.79 -8.90 6.30
CA TRP A 22 27.39 -8.34 7.52
C TRP A 22 27.56 -9.38 8.64
N GLY A 23 26.66 -10.37 8.70
CA GLY A 23 26.79 -11.53 9.57
C GLY A 23 27.84 -12.56 9.13
N GLY A 24 28.59 -12.27 8.05
CA GLY A 24 29.69 -13.13 7.58
C GLY A 24 29.26 -14.28 6.66
N ALA A 25 28.01 -14.32 6.17
CA ALA A 25 27.56 -15.34 5.24
C ALA A 25 28.01 -15.05 3.79
N GLN A 26 28.14 -16.08 2.99
CA GLN A 26 28.29 -15.97 1.54
C GLN A 26 26.90 -15.86 0.91
N VAL A 27 26.52 -14.65 0.47
CA VAL A 27 25.15 -14.35 0.04
C VAL A 27 25.05 -14.21 -1.47
N THR A 28 24.03 -14.83 -2.06
CA THR A 28 23.65 -14.63 -3.47
C THR A 28 22.15 -14.32 -3.57
N ILE A 29 21.81 -13.13 -4.12
CA ILE A 29 20.44 -12.76 -4.49
C ILE A 29 20.19 -13.21 -5.94
N TYR A 30 19.09 -13.96 -6.14
CA TYR A 30 18.58 -14.36 -7.45
C TYR A 30 17.37 -13.50 -7.76
N GLU A 31 17.50 -12.61 -8.75
CA GLU A 31 16.45 -11.71 -9.19
C GLU A 31 16.02 -12.05 -10.63
N LYS A 32 14.74 -12.28 -10.85
CA LYS A 32 14.22 -12.64 -12.18
C LYS A 32 14.17 -11.47 -13.18
N MET A 33 14.15 -10.25 -12.67
CA MET A 33 14.16 -9.04 -13.49
C MET A 33 15.60 -8.61 -13.76
N ARG A 34 15.80 -7.86 -14.86
CA ARG A 34 17.09 -7.28 -15.20
C ARG A 34 17.58 -6.24 -14.19
N VAL A 35 16.63 -5.56 -13.52
CA VAL A 35 16.92 -4.50 -12.55
C VAL A 35 16.35 -4.90 -11.21
N PRO A 36 17.15 -4.94 -10.13
CA PRO A 36 16.65 -5.18 -8.78
C PRO A 36 15.83 -3.99 -8.29
N GLY A 37 15.00 -4.21 -7.27
CA GLY A 37 14.20 -3.15 -6.68
C GLY A 37 13.14 -2.54 -7.60
N LYS A 38 12.78 -3.18 -8.72
CA LYS A 38 11.93 -2.60 -9.76
C LYS A 38 10.59 -2.09 -9.22
N LYS A 39 9.99 -2.77 -8.21
CA LYS A 39 8.77 -2.29 -7.56
C LYS A 39 9.02 -1.03 -6.73
N MET A 40 10.18 -0.89 -6.06
CA MET A 40 10.54 0.34 -5.34
C MET A 40 10.62 1.55 -6.26
N LEU A 41 11.13 1.37 -7.50
CA LEU A 41 11.27 2.46 -8.48
C LEU A 41 9.95 3.15 -8.84
N ILE A 42 8.81 2.48 -8.71
CA ILE A 42 7.48 3.04 -9.01
C ILE A 42 6.75 3.56 -7.77
N THR A 43 7.25 3.26 -6.56
CA THR A 43 6.62 3.71 -5.32
C THR A 43 6.72 5.23 -5.14
N GLY A 44 5.76 5.82 -4.42
CA GLY A 44 5.75 7.26 -4.16
C GLY A 44 5.76 8.10 -5.44
N LYS A 45 5.18 7.62 -6.54
CA LYS A 45 5.20 8.26 -7.87
C LYS A 45 6.63 8.44 -8.42
N GLY A 46 7.47 7.42 -8.25
CA GLY A 46 8.87 7.43 -8.70
C GLY A 46 9.85 8.07 -7.73
N ARG A 47 9.39 8.51 -6.54
CA ARG A 47 10.23 9.13 -5.51
C ARG A 47 10.71 8.18 -4.42
N CYS A 48 10.07 7.03 -4.25
CA CYS A 48 10.22 6.06 -3.16
C CYS A 48 9.87 6.64 -1.78
N ASN A 49 8.67 6.36 -1.29
CA ASN A 49 8.32 6.61 0.11
C ASN A 49 8.96 5.52 0.99
N ILE A 50 10.17 5.80 1.48
CA ILE A 50 11.07 4.83 2.13
C ILE A 50 10.42 4.24 3.38
N THR A 51 9.94 5.10 4.26
CA THR A 51 9.37 4.73 5.55
C THR A 51 8.48 5.87 6.09
N ASN A 52 8.09 5.79 7.35
CA ASN A 52 7.34 6.82 8.07
C ASN A 52 8.07 7.18 9.37
N ALA A 53 8.00 8.43 9.80
CA ALA A 53 8.62 8.94 11.03
C ALA A 53 7.79 8.68 12.29
N CYS A 54 6.76 7.83 12.23
CA CYS A 54 5.94 7.53 13.41
C CYS A 54 6.61 6.50 14.32
N GLU A 55 6.18 6.47 15.56
CA GLU A 55 6.62 5.49 16.57
C GLU A 55 6.16 4.06 16.19
N ILE A 56 6.89 3.04 16.63
CA ILE A 56 6.61 1.63 16.32
C ILE A 56 5.18 1.18 16.67
N PRO A 57 4.56 1.59 17.81
CA PRO A 57 3.16 1.25 18.07
C PRO A 57 2.19 1.75 17.01
N ASP A 58 2.45 2.92 16.42
CA ASP A 58 1.64 3.48 15.33
C ASP A 58 1.95 2.81 13.99
N PHE A 59 3.19 2.36 13.77
CA PHE A 59 3.52 1.48 12.65
C PHE A 59 2.63 0.23 12.66
N ILE A 60 2.54 -0.47 13.79
CA ILE A 60 1.76 -1.70 13.94
C ILE A 60 0.27 -1.45 13.66
N LYS A 61 -0.29 -0.31 14.10
CA LYS A 61 -1.68 0.08 13.80
C LYS A 61 -1.92 0.30 12.30
N ASN A 62 -0.88 0.77 11.59
CA ASN A 62 -0.93 1.01 10.14
C ASN A 62 -0.58 -0.23 9.30
N LEU A 63 -0.42 -1.39 9.93
CA LEU A 63 -0.32 -2.72 9.33
C LEU A 63 -1.57 -3.53 9.74
N PRO A 64 -2.75 -3.25 9.16
CA PRO A 64 -3.98 -3.97 9.51
C PRO A 64 -3.83 -5.48 9.20
N GLY A 65 -4.46 -6.34 9.80
CA GLY A 65 -4.27 -7.79 9.65
C GLY A 65 -3.20 -8.31 10.60
N ASN A 66 -2.02 -8.60 10.12
CA ASN A 66 -0.97 -9.29 10.89
C ASN A 66 0.19 -8.39 11.35
N GLY A 67 0.02 -7.07 11.49
CA GLY A 67 1.09 -6.15 11.87
C GLY A 67 1.79 -6.52 13.20
N ARG A 68 1.07 -7.09 14.16
CA ARG A 68 1.63 -7.57 15.43
C ARG A 68 2.68 -8.67 15.25
N PHE A 69 2.59 -9.45 14.18
CA PHE A 69 3.60 -10.45 13.84
C PHE A 69 4.97 -9.82 13.62
N LEU A 70 5.03 -8.64 13.05
CA LEU A 70 6.28 -7.91 12.77
C LEU A 70 6.84 -7.13 13.98
N ASN A 71 6.21 -7.18 15.14
CA ASN A 71 6.64 -6.40 16.31
C ASN A 71 8.13 -6.59 16.64
N SER A 72 8.63 -7.83 16.65
CA SER A 72 10.04 -8.13 16.90
C SER A 72 10.94 -7.57 15.80
N ALA A 73 10.58 -7.76 14.54
CA ALA A 73 11.37 -7.28 13.41
C ALA A 73 11.43 -5.75 13.34
N LEU A 74 10.31 -5.06 13.61
CA LEU A 74 10.24 -3.59 13.63
C LEU A 74 11.07 -2.96 14.76
N HIS A 75 11.23 -3.63 15.91
CA HIS A 75 12.11 -3.15 16.98
C HIS A 75 13.59 -3.51 16.74
N ARG A 76 13.88 -4.52 15.93
CA ARG A 76 15.24 -4.94 15.61
C ARG A 76 15.84 -4.09 14.48
N PHE A 77 15.03 -3.66 13.54
CA PHE A 77 15.40 -2.75 12.47
C PHE A 77 14.28 -1.74 12.25
N THR A 78 14.43 -0.58 12.83
CA THR A 78 13.42 0.48 12.92
C THR A 78 13.38 1.36 11.67
N ASN A 79 12.44 2.27 11.62
CA ASN A 79 12.40 3.34 10.62
C ASN A 79 13.61 4.30 10.73
N ASP A 80 14.13 4.53 11.92
CA ASP A 80 15.35 5.33 12.11
C ASP A 80 16.59 4.60 11.58
N ASP A 81 16.63 3.26 11.73
CA ASP A 81 17.75 2.46 11.23
C ASP A 81 17.86 2.48 9.71
N ILE A 82 16.75 2.39 8.97
CA ILE A 82 16.80 2.51 7.50
C ILE A 82 17.20 3.92 7.06
N VAL A 83 16.74 4.96 7.76
CA VAL A 83 17.14 6.35 7.49
C VAL A 83 18.63 6.50 7.72
N LEU A 84 19.14 6.06 8.90
CA LEU A 84 20.55 6.10 9.24
C LEU A 84 21.41 5.32 8.22
N LEU A 85 20.96 4.14 7.80
CA LEU A 85 21.64 3.32 6.80
C LEU A 85 21.81 4.09 5.49
N LEU A 86 20.75 4.73 4.99
CA LEU A 86 20.81 5.47 3.74
C LEU A 86 21.65 6.75 3.86
N GLU A 87 21.46 7.53 4.92
CA GLU A 87 22.16 8.81 5.12
C GLU A 87 23.67 8.63 5.36
N SER A 88 24.06 7.62 6.17
CA SER A 88 25.48 7.29 6.37
C SER A 88 26.15 6.76 5.09
N ASN A 89 25.37 6.33 4.12
CA ASN A 89 25.84 5.95 2.80
C ASN A 89 25.62 7.02 1.72
N GLY A 90 25.45 8.29 2.13
CA GLY A 90 25.44 9.44 1.23
C GLY A 90 24.12 9.72 0.55
N LEU A 91 23.01 9.13 1.00
CA LEU A 91 21.66 9.43 0.49
C LEU A 91 20.84 10.19 1.55
N PRO A 92 20.84 11.52 1.54
CA PRO A 92 20.07 12.31 2.50
C PRO A 92 18.58 12.14 2.30
N THR A 93 17.84 12.16 3.41
CA THR A 93 16.38 11.99 3.45
C THR A 93 15.67 13.25 3.92
N LYS A 94 14.36 13.32 3.71
CA LYS A 94 13.49 14.40 4.19
C LYS A 94 12.15 13.83 4.66
N VAL A 95 11.59 14.46 5.69
CA VAL A 95 10.24 14.16 6.18
C VAL A 95 9.23 15.09 5.52
N GLU A 96 8.17 14.54 4.97
CA GLU A 96 7.04 15.28 4.40
C GLU A 96 5.78 15.13 5.25
N ARG A 97 4.71 15.83 4.88
CA ARG A 97 3.40 15.78 5.56
C ARG A 97 2.96 14.34 5.81
N GLY A 98 2.47 14.05 7.00
CA GLY A 98 2.03 12.71 7.43
C GLY A 98 3.18 11.78 7.81
N GLY A 99 4.36 12.33 8.12
CA GLY A 99 5.52 11.56 8.56
C GLY A 99 6.21 10.75 7.44
N ARG A 100 5.82 10.94 6.19
CA ARG A 100 6.39 10.18 5.05
C ARG A 100 7.84 10.59 4.80
N ILE A 101 8.72 9.61 4.67
CA ILE A 101 10.15 9.84 4.43
C ILE A 101 10.52 9.53 2.99
N PHE A 102 11.17 10.50 2.33
CA PHE A 102 11.64 10.41 0.95
C PHE A 102 13.11 10.75 0.84
N PRO A 103 13.83 10.32 -0.22
CA PRO A 103 15.15 10.86 -0.50
C PRO A 103 15.03 12.35 -0.89
N VAL A 104 15.99 13.17 -0.50
CA VAL A 104 16.03 14.60 -0.85
C VAL A 104 16.04 14.81 -2.37
N SER A 105 16.65 13.88 -3.12
CA SER A 105 16.69 13.89 -4.58
C SER A 105 15.34 13.66 -5.27
N ASP A 106 14.31 13.21 -4.55
CA ASP A 106 13.01 12.78 -5.09
C ASP A 106 13.11 11.70 -6.19
N LYS A 107 14.16 10.86 -6.16
CA LYS A 107 14.40 9.79 -7.14
C LYS A 107 14.48 8.44 -6.45
N ALA A 108 13.49 7.56 -6.72
CA ALA A 108 13.49 6.19 -6.23
C ALA A 108 14.72 5.39 -6.65
N LYS A 109 15.32 5.74 -7.80
CA LYS A 109 16.53 5.09 -8.30
C LYS A 109 17.70 5.25 -7.33
N ASP A 110 17.87 6.41 -6.71
CA ASP A 110 18.98 6.65 -5.79
C ASP A 110 18.87 5.77 -4.54
N VAL A 111 17.65 5.47 -4.08
CA VAL A 111 17.42 4.52 -2.96
C VAL A 111 17.83 3.11 -3.36
N VAL A 112 17.40 2.64 -4.53
CA VAL A 112 17.73 1.29 -5.03
C VAL A 112 19.23 1.16 -5.27
N ASP A 113 19.85 2.12 -5.95
CA ASP A 113 21.28 2.10 -6.23
C ASP A 113 22.12 2.10 -4.95
N THR A 114 21.72 2.88 -3.94
CA THR A 114 22.38 2.91 -2.63
C THR A 114 22.29 1.54 -1.94
N LEU A 115 21.12 0.93 -1.88
CA LEU A 115 20.97 -0.40 -1.25
C LEU A 115 21.75 -1.49 -2.00
N VAL A 116 21.74 -1.47 -3.34
CA VAL A 116 22.52 -2.41 -4.15
C VAL A 116 24.01 -2.20 -3.93
N ARG A 117 24.49 -0.97 -3.84
CA ARG A 117 25.88 -0.67 -3.56
C ARG A 117 26.31 -1.18 -2.19
N ILE A 118 25.54 -0.91 -1.14
CA ILE A 118 25.81 -1.40 0.22
C ILE A 118 25.90 -2.94 0.21
N TYR A 119 24.95 -3.60 -0.46
CA TYR A 119 24.95 -5.06 -0.57
C TYR A 119 26.20 -5.61 -1.27
N THR A 120 26.60 -5.00 -2.38
CA THR A 120 27.78 -5.46 -3.15
C THR A 120 29.10 -5.13 -2.44
N GLU A 121 29.20 -4.00 -1.77
CA GLU A 121 30.35 -3.63 -0.92
C GLU A 121 30.51 -4.55 0.29
N ALA A 122 29.39 -5.12 0.81
CA ALA A 122 29.41 -6.15 1.83
C ALA A 122 29.82 -7.55 1.30
N GLY A 123 30.16 -7.68 0.01
CA GLY A 123 30.59 -8.93 -0.63
C GLY A 123 29.45 -9.77 -1.19
N GLY A 124 28.22 -9.26 -1.20
CA GLY A 124 27.05 -9.95 -1.76
C GLY A 124 27.09 -10.08 -3.28
N LYS A 125 26.59 -11.19 -3.82
CA LYS A 125 26.47 -11.45 -5.26
C LYS A 125 25.03 -11.27 -5.72
N LEU A 126 24.81 -10.47 -6.79
CA LEU A 126 23.50 -10.25 -7.39
C LEU A 126 23.45 -10.91 -8.77
N GLN A 127 22.54 -11.88 -8.94
CA GLN A 127 22.26 -12.54 -10.20
C GLN A 127 20.90 -12.09 -10.74
N THR A 128 20.88 -11.15 -11.65
CA THR A 128 19.70 -10.68 -12.37
C THR A 128 19.34 -11.61 -13.53
N ASP A 129 18.18 -11.41 -14.14
CA ASP A 129 17.63 -12.25 -15.21
C ASP A 129 17.63 -13.76 -14.84
N THR A 130 17.54 -14.05 -13.52
CA THR A 130 17.67 -15.42 -12.99
C THR A 130 16.46 -15.78 -12.14
N LYS A 131 15.48 -16.41 -12.77
CA LYS A 131 14.25 -16.84 -12.10
C LYS A 131 14.47 -18.13 -11.33
N VAL A 132 14.24 -18.11 -10.01
CA VAL A 132 14.12 -19.32 -9.20
C VAL A 132 12.78 -19.99 -9.50
N ILE A 133 12.82 -21.27 -9.85
CA ILE A 133 11.66 -22.09 -10.21
C ILE A 133 11.34 -23.14 -9.17
N ASP A 134 12.29 -23.42 -8.26
CA ASP A 134 12.10 -24.37 -7.17
C ASP A 134 13.06 -24.09 -6.00
N ILE A 135 12.64 -24.45 -4.78
CA ILE A 135 13.48 -24.48 -3.58
C ILE A 135 13.67 -25.95 -3.23
N MET A 136 14.91 -26.38 -3.13
CA MET A 136 15.25 -27.78 -2.94
C MET A 136 15.27 -28.13 -1.46
N VAL A 137 14.51 -29.15 -1.10
CA VAL A 137 14.36 -29.64 0.29
C VAL A 137 14.66 -31.14 0.34
N LYS A 138 15.42 -31.54 1.35
CA LYS A 138 15.69 -32.94 1.68
C LYS A 138 15.54 -33.13 3.18
N GLU A 139 14.74 -34.11 3.60
CA GLU A 139 14.52 -34.46 5.02
C GLU A 139 14.11 -33.26 5.90
N GLY A 140 13.27 -32.39 5.32
CA GLY A 140 12.75 -31.18 6.03
C GLY A 140 13.72 -30.00 6.13
N HIS A 141 14.88 -30.05 5.44
CA HIS A 141 15.87 -28.95 5.37
C HIS A 141 16.05 -28.46 3.94
N VAL A 142 16.24 -27.18 3.77
CA VAL A 142 16.66 -26.63 2.46
C VAL A 142 18.11 -27.01 2.19
N TYR A 143 18.44 -27.22 0.91
CA TYR A 143 19.83 -27.43 0.49
C TYR A 143 20.19 -26.67 -0.77
N GLY A 144 19.30 -25.79 -1.27
CA GLY A 144 19.59 -24.91 -2.39
C GLY A 144 18.35 -24.45 -3.16
N VAL A 145 18.62 -23.84 -4.31
CA VAL A 145 17.59 -23.34 -5.23
C VAL A 145 17.83 -23.86 -6.63
N ARG A 146 16.75 -24.09 -7.38
CA ARG A 146 16.80 -24.36 -8.82
C ARG A 146 16.32 -23.14 -9.57
N THR A 147 17.10 -22.70 -10.51
CA THR A 147 16.78 -21.60 -11.41
C THR A 147 16.57 -22.11 -12.84
N VAL A 148 16.20 -21.25 -13.74
CA VAL A 148 16.15 -21.57 -15.18
C VAL A 148 17.54 -21.87 -15.77
N ASN A 149 18.63 -21.42 -15.10
CA ASN A 149 20.02 -21.54 -15.56
C ASN A 149 20.77 -22.70 -14.88
N GLY A 150 20.19 -23.37 -13.88
CA GLY A 150 20.85 -24.46 -13.17
C GLY A 150 20.45 -24.59 -11.71
N VAL A 151 21.16 -25.44 -11.00
CA VAL A 151 21.00 -25.75 -9.58
C VAL A 151 22.13 -25.08 -8.80
N TYR A 152 21.80 -24.45 -7.71
CA TYR A 152 22.75 -23.76 -6.82
C TYR A 152 22.53 -24.24 -5.38
N GLU A 153 23.53 -24.79 -4.80
CA GLU A 153 23.51 -25.22 -3.41
C GLU A 153 23.54 -24.03 -2.46
N ALA A 154 22.79 -24.12 -1.39
CA ALA A 154 22.79 -23.16 -0.30
C ALA A 154 22.40 -23.86 1.01
N ASP A 155 22.96 -23.38 2.11
CA ASP A 155 22.69 -23.93 3.44
C ASP A 155 21.44 -23.29 4.05
N ARG A 156 21.08 -22.08 3.58
CA ARG A 156 19.91 -21.30 3.98
C ARG A 156 19.24 -20.67 2.76
N VAL A 157 17.92 -20.55 2.77
CA VAL A 157 17.15 -19.90 1.70
C VAL A 157 16.20 -18.86 2.29
N ILE A 158 16.24 -17.63 1.77
CA ILE A 158 15.29 -16.57 2.12
C ILE A 158 14.36 -16.31 0.93
N LEU A 159 13.07 -16.55 1.10
CA LEU A 159 12.04 -16.25 0.08
C LEU A 159 11.50 -14.84 0.28
N ALA A 160 11.92 -13.91 -0.60
CA ALA A 160 11.60 -12.48 -0.59
C ALA A 160 11.02 -12.03 -1.94
N ALA A 161 10.23 -12.89 -2.59
CA ALA A 161 9.77 -12.72 -3.98
C ALA A 161 8.58 -11.77 -4.16
N GLY A 162 8.13 -11.10 -3.11
CA GLY A 162 7.00 -10.17 -3.14
C GLY A 162 5.63 -10.84 -3.30
N GLY A 163 4.59 -10.04 -3.52
CA GLY A 163 3.20 -10.47 -3.70
C GLY A 163 2.81 -10.70 -5.16
N ALA A 164 1.59 -10.24 -5.55
CA ALA A 164 1.02 -10.39 -6.89
C ALA A 164 0.61 -9.08 -7.56
N SER A 165 0.91 -7.94 -6.94
CA SER A 165 0.60 -6.61 -7.46
C SER A 165 1.74 -6.08 -8.34
N TYR A 166 1.40 -5.36 -9.42
CA TYR A 166 2.35 -4.90 -10.44
C TYR A 166 3.24 -6.02 -11.01
N PRO A 167 2.69 -7.06 -11.65
CA PRO A 167 3.44 -8.23 -12.10
C PRO A 167 4.58 -7.88 -13.07
N GLY A 168 4.47 -6.78 -13.83
CA GLY A 168 5.56 -6.23 -14.66
C GLY A 168 6.80 -5.80 -13.89
N THR A 169 6.74 -5.69 -12.55
CA THR A 169 7.88 -5.41 -11.68
C THR A 169 8.52 -6.66 -11.09
N GLY A 170 7.96 -7.83 -11.37
CA GLY A 170 8.43 -9.09 -10.83
C GLY A 170 7.56 -9.67 -9.70
N SER A 171 6.55 -8.94 -9.23
CA SER A 171 5.63 -9.36 -8.16
C SER A 171 4.42 -10.07 -8.79
N ASP A 172 4.59 -11.35 -9.21
CA ASP A 172 3.62 -12.14 -10.00
C ASP A 172 2.97 -13.31 -9.22
N GLY A 173 3.08 -13.30 -7.90
CA GLY A 173 2.60 -14.39 -7.03
C GLY A 173 3.49 -15.65 -7.07
N GLY A 174 4.64 -15.58 -7.71
CA GLY A 174 5.56 -16.72 -7.83
C GLY A 174 6.08 -17.22 -6.47
N GLY A 175 6.32 -16.30 -5.53
CA GLY A 175 6.76 -16.66 -4.17
C GLY A 175 5.72 -17.49 -3.42
N ALA A 176 4.45 -17.09 -3.47
CA ALA A 176 3.36 -17.87 -2.85
C ALA A 176 3.21 -19.26 -3.49
N LYS A 177 3.42 -19.38 -4.81
CA LYS A 177 3.41 -20.68 -5.50
C LYS A 177 4.56 -21.58 -5.03
N LEU A 178 5.78 -21.03 -4.86
CA LEU A 178 6.92 -21.77 -4.33
C LEU A 178 6.65 -22.26 -2.90
N ALA A 179 6.17 -21.38 -2.02
CA ALA A 179 5.84 -21.71 -0.64
C ALA A 179 4.72 -22.78 -0.55
N LYS A 180 3.70 -22.70 -1.43
CA LYS A 180 2.62 -23.70 -1.52
C LYS A 180 3.15 -25.08 -1.89
N LYS A 181 4.07 -25.15 -2.87
CA LYS A 181 4.73 -26.41 -3.24
C LYS A 181 5.47 -27.06 -2.06
N LEU A 182 6.02 -26.25 -1.18
CA LEU A 182 6.71 -26.67 0.04
C LEU A 182 5.76 -27.04 1.19
N GLY A 183 4.44 -27.00 0.94
CA GLY A 183 3.41 -27.37 1.91
C GLY A 183 2.97 -26.27 2.85
N HIS A 184 3.39 -24.99 2.63
CA HIS A 184 2.90 -23.87 3.43
C HIS A 184 1.47 -23.50 3.07
N THR A 185 0.73 -23.09 4.08
CA THR A 185 -0.61 -22.52 3.92
C THR A 185 -0.51 -21.15 3.29
N ILE A 186 -1.19 -20.96 2.15
CA ILE A 186 -1.30 -19.65 1.49
C ILE A 186 -2.68 -19.07 1.77
N VAL A 187 -2.72 -17.94 2.49
CA VAL A 187 -3.91 -17.10 2.60
C VAL A 187 -4.19 -16.53 1.21
N PRO A 188 -5.43 -16.61 0.69
CA PRO A 188 -5.75 -16.17 -0.67
C PRO A 188 -5.24 -14.75 -0.95
N LEU A 189 -4.55 -14.61 -2.08
CA LEU A 189 -4.04 -13.30 -2.51
C LEU A 189 -5.20 -12.44 -2.97
N LYS A 190 -5.32 -11.24 -2.41
CA LYS A 190 -6.32 -10.24 -2.77
C LYS A 190 -5.70 -8.87 -2.93
N PRO A 191 -6.34 -7.96 -3.70
CA PRO A 191 -5.83 -6.61 -3.82
C PRO A 191 -5.94 -5.87 -2.49
N SER A 192 -4.92 -5.09 -2.15
CA SER A 192 -4.91 -4.12 -1.06
C SER A 192 -4.41 -2.78 -1.57
N LEU A 193 -4.96 -1.67 -1.07
CA LEU A 193 -4.69 -0.32 -1.57
C LEU A 193 -4.97 -0.21 -3.07
N ILE A 194 -6.22 -0.47 -3.44
CA ILE A 194 -6.65 -0.52 -4.83
C ILE A 194 -7.74 0.51 -5.11
N PRO A 195 -7.78 1.14 -6.29
CA PRO A 195 -8.92 1.96 -6.70
C PRO A 195 -10.21 1.14 -6.79
N LEU A 196 -11.33 1.79 -6.58
CA LEU A 196 -12.67 1.20 -6.62
C LEU A 196 -13.39 1.63 -7.89
N GLU A 197 -14.07 0.68 -8.54
CA GLU A 197 -14.91 0.92 -9.70
C GLU A 197 -16.31 1.33 -9.25
N SER A 198 -16.96 2.16 -10.05
CA SER A 198 -18.28 2.69 -9.77
C SER A 198 -19.05 2.90 -11.06
N ASP A 199 -20.30 2.44 -11.08
CA ASP A 199 -21.28 2.73 -12.14
C ASP A 199 -22.04 4.03 -11.86
N TYR A 200 -21.51 4.87 -10.97
CA TYR A 200 -22.09 6.16 -10.62
C TYR A 200 -22.17 7.09 -11.84
N PRO A 201 -23.36 7.62 -12.17
CA PRO A 201 -23.58 8.25 -13.47
C PRO A 201 -22.72 9.49 -13.76
N TYR A 202 -22.13 10.11 -12.72
CA TYR A 202 -21.30 11.32 -12.87
C TYR A 202 -19.79 11.05 -12.83
N VAL A 203 -19.37 9.78 -12.88
CA VAL A 203 -17.92 9.42 -12.83
C VAL A 203 -17.15 10.13 -13.93
N ASP A 204 -17.68 10.12 -15.15
CA ASP A 204 -17.01 10.73 -16.31
C ASP A 204 -16.93 12.26 -16.18
N ASP A 205 -17.99 12.90 -15.69
CA ASP A 205 -18.04 14.36 -15.48
C ASP A 205 -17.04 14.82 -14.42
N LEU A 206 -16.79 13.96 -13.42
CA LEU A 206 -15.90 14.23 -12.30
C LEU A 206 -14.47 13.74 -12.52
N GLN A 207 -14.16 13.02 -13.61
CA GLN A 207 -12.82 12.48 -13.88
C GLN A 207 -11.71 13.52 -13.71
N GLY A 208 -10.70 13.19 -12.91
CA GLY A 208 -9.56 14.06 -12.59
C GLY A 208 -9.81 15.09 -11.49
N LEU A 209 -11.04 15.15 -10.95
CA LEU A 209 -11.34 16.00 -9.80
C LEU A 209 -10.76 15.38 -8.53
N SER A 210 -9.88 16.12 -7.84
CA SER A 210 -9.42 15.77 -6.50
C SER A 210 -10.21 16.53 -5.45
N LEU A 211 -10.73 15.83 -4.45
CA LEU A 211 -11.33 16.40 -3.25
C LEU A 211 -10.32 16.35 -2.10
N ARG A 212 -10.25 17.44 -1.34
CA ARG A 212 -9.36 17.56 -0.18
C ARG A 212 -10.19 17.84 1.07
N ASN A 213 -9.69 17.33 2.21
CA ASN A 213 -10.32 17.52 3.52
C ASN A 213 -11.79 17.06 3.53
N VAL A 214 -12.06 15.92 2.93
CA VAL A 214 -13.35 15.23 2.97
C VAL A 214 -13.28 14.03 3.91
N GLN A 215 -14.43 13.65 4.45
CA GLN A 215 -14.58 12.40 5.22
C GLN A 215 -15.26 11.39 4.30
N ALA A 216 -14.63 10.23 4.10
CA ALA A 216 -15.24 9.11 3.40
C ALA A 216 -15.63 8.03 4.42
N THR A 217 -16.83 7.52 4.33
CA THR A 217 -17.33 6.40 5.13
C THR A 217 -17.80 5.28 4.20
N LEU A 218 -17.29 4.08 4.41
CA LEU A 218 -17.66 2.91 3.63
C LEU A 218 -18.77 2.15 4.35
N PHE A 219 -19.82 1.83 3.61
CA PHE A 219 -20.93 1.01 4.07
C PHE A 219 -21.04 -0.27 3.23
N ALA A 220 -21.56 -1.34 3.84
CA ALA A 220 -21.99 -2.55 3.15
C ALA A 220 -23.36 -2.97 3.70
N ASP A 221 -24.35 -3.12 2.84
CA ASP A 221 -25.75 -3.36 3.22
C ASP A 221 -26.24 -2.37 4.31
N GLY A 222 -25.86 -1.11 4.21
CA GLY A 222 -26.18 -0.04 5.18
C GLY A 222 -25.38 -0.10 6.49
N VAL A 223 -24.49 -1.09 6.68
CA VAL A 223 -23.65 -1.21 7.88
C VAL A 223 -22.30 -0.52 7.65
N LYS A 224 -21.93 0.41 8.52
CA LYS A 224 -20.64 1.09 8.46
C LYS A 224 -19.48 0.10 8.68
N LEU A 225 -18.54 0.06 7.73
CA LEU A 225 -17.33 -0.77 7.79
C LEU A 225 -16.10 0.02 8.26
N GLY A 226 -15.96 1.26 7.82
CA GLY A 226 -14.81 2.09 8.14
C GLY A 226 -15.00 3.53 7.69
N SER A 227 -14.10 4.41 8.11
CA SER A 227 -14.18 5.84 7.79
C SER A 227 -12.79 6.44 7.79
N GLU A 228 -12.47 7.27 6.77
CA GLU A 228 -11.18 7.91 6.58
C GLU A 228 -11.34 9.38 6.23
N PHE A 229 -10.45 10.24 6.78
CA PHE A 229 -10.41 11.67 6.47
C PHE A 229 -9.19 12.00 5.63
N GLY A 230 -9.36 12.77 4.55
CA GLY A 230 -8.23 13.19 3.73
C GLY A 230 -8.58 13.59 2.30
N GLU A 231 -7.83 13.05 1.36
CA GLU A 231 -7.92 13.36 -0.07
C GLU A 231 -8.39 12.14 -0.86
N MET A 232 -9.24 12.38 -1.87
CA MET A 232 -9.64 11.39 -2.86
C MET A 232 -9.58 11.97 -4.28
N LEU A 233 -9.67 11.09 -5.25
CA LEU A 233 -9.61 11.41 -6.68
C LEU A 233 -10.73 10.65 -7.42
N PHE A 234 -11.49 11.35 -8.25
CA PHE A 234 -12.33 10.73 -9.26
C PHE A 234 -11.50 10.33 -10.49
N THR A 235 -11.70 9.13 -10.97
CA THR A 235 -11.06 8.57 -12.18
C THR A 235 -12.11 8.28 -13.23
N HIS A 236 -11.73 7.87 -14.43
CA HIS A 236 -12.66 7.46 -15.49
C HIS A 236 -13.41 6.14 -15.21
N PHE A 237 -13.07 5.42 -14.16
CA PHE A 237 -13.72 4.15 -13.79
C PHE A 237 -14.37 4.19 -12.41
N GLY A 238 -14.23 5.27 -11.65
CA GLY A 238 -14.73 5.35 -10.29
C GLY A 238 -13.87 6.26 -9.42
N VAL A 239 -13.40 5.74 -8.27
CA VAL A 239 -12.72 6.54 -7.25
C VAL A 239 -11.39 5.93 -6.80
N SER A 240 -10.46 6.82 -6.40
CA SER A 240 -9.13 6.50 -5.93
C SER A 240 -8.64 7.56 -4.92
N GLY A 241 -7.35 7.56 -4.62
CA GLY A 241 -6.73 8.50 -3.68
C GLY A 241 -6.57 7.92 -2.29
N PRO A 242 -5.84 8.60 -1.41
CA PRO A 242 -5.37 8.00 -0.14
C PRO A 242 -6.48 7.38 0.71
N ILE A 243 -7.60 8.09 0.93
CA ILE A 243 -8.68 7.59 1.80
C ILE A 243 -9.45 6.43 1.17
N VAL A 244 -9.64 6.44 -0.17
CA VAL A 244 -10.28 5.34 -0.90
C VAL A 244 -9.40 4.10 -0.85
N LEU A 245 -8.10 4.25 -1.09
CA LEU A 245 -7.14 3.14 -1.03
C LEU A 245 -7.10 2.50 0.37
N SER A 246 -7.14 3.31 1.43
CA SER A 246 -7.18 2.80 2.81
C SER A 246 -8.45 1.98 3.10
N LEU A 247 -9.60 2.38 2.55
CA LEU A 247 -10.87 1.67 2.73
C LEU A 247 -11.05 0.48 1.78
N SER A 248 -10.23 0.38 0.73
CA SER A 248 -10.43 -0.56 -0.38
C SER A 248 -10.39 -2.03 0.03
N ASN A 249 -9.64 -2.38 1.07
CA ASN A 249 -9.57 -3.76 1.57
C ASN A 249 -10.91 -4.20 2.17
N LEU A 250 -11.57 -3.30 2.91
CA LEU A 250 -12.90 -3.54 3.46
C LEU A 250 -13.95 -3.63 2.34
N ALA A 251 -13.82 -2.76 1.31
CA ALA A 251 -14.68 -2.80 0.14
C ALA A 251 -14.52 -4.12 -0.63
N ALA A 252 -13.28 -4.58 -0.85
CA ALA A 252 -12.99 -5.85 -1.53
C ALA A 252 -13.61 -7.05 -0.81
N ASP A 253 -13.51 -7.09 0.51
CA ASP A 253 -14.10 -8.18 1.32
C ASP A 253 -15.64 -8.15 1.26
N ALA A 254 -16.24 -6.97 1.31
CA ALA A 254 -17.69 -6.81 1.24
C ALA A 254 -18.24 -7.21 -0.15
N LEU A 255 -17.59 -6.75 -1.23
CA LEU A 255 -17.94 -7.11 -2.61
C LEU A 255 -17.79 -8.60 -2.86
N ALA A 256 -16.71 -9.23 -2.36
CA ALA A 256 -16.50 -10.67 -2.47
C ALA A 256 -17.56 -11.48 -1.72
N ALA A 257 -18.18 -10.91 -0.68
CA ALA A 257 -19.31 -11.48 0.04
C ALA A 257 -20.67 -11.20 -0.64
N GLY A 258 -20.68 -10.54 -1.80
CA GLY A 258 -21.91 -10.22 -2.56
C GLY A 258 -22.76 -9.12 -1.93
N LYS A 259 -22.17 -8.22 -1.14
CA LYS A 259 -22.86 -7.12 -0.48
C LYS A 259 -22.95 -5.88 -1.36
N ASP A 260 -24.00 -5.09 -1.16
CA ASP A 260 -24.10 -3.75 -1.74
C ASP A 260 -23.15 -2.81 -1.01
N VAL A 261 -22.22 -2.20 -1.76
CA VAL A 261 -21.15 -1.35 -1.20
C VAL A 261 -21.34 0.10 -1.62
N GLU A 262 -21.31 1.00 -0.65
CA GLU A 262 -21.47 2.44 -0.84
C GLU A 262 -20.34 3.21 -0.15
N LEU A 263 -19.86 4.25 -0.83
CA LEU A 263 -18.92 5.23 -0.29
C LEU A 263 -19.66 6.56 -0.08
N GLU A 264 -19.95 6.89 1.16
CA GLU A 264 -20.55 8.17 1.54
C GLU A 264 -19.46 9.19 1.83
N LEU A 265 -19.58 10.37 1.24
CA LEU A 265 -18.65 11.49 1.44
C LEU A 265 -19.34 12.62 2.19
N ASP A 266 -18.78 13.04 3.32
CA ASP A 266 -19.01 14.35 3.89
C ASP A 266 -18.03 15.34 3.23
N LEU A 267 -18.55 16.22 2.39
CA LEU A 267 -17.76 17.21 1.64
C LEU A 267 -17.29 18.38 2.50
N LYS A 268 -17.87 18.54 3.71
CA LYS A 268 -17.58 19.64 4.64
C LYS A 268 -17.50 19.14 6.11
N PRO A 269 -16.63 18.18 6.42
CA PRO A 269 -16.61 17.52 7.73
C PRO A 269 -16.26 18.45 8.90
N ALA A 270 -15.59 19.57 8.63
CA ALA A 270 -15.28 20.56 9.66
C ALA A 270 -16.51 21.41 10.12
N LEU A 271 -17.63 21.29 9.40
CA LEU A 271 -18.87 22.04 9.71
C LEU A 271 -19.97 21.07 10.13
N SER A 272 -20.61 21.32 11.29
CA SER A 272 -21.88 20.65 11.61
C SER A 272 -22.96 21.07 10.61
N GLU A 273 -24.08 20.35 10.57
CA GLU A 273 -25.20 20.70 9.67
C GLU A 273 -25.69 22.13 9.90
N GLU A 274 -25.82 22.55 11.17
CA GLU A 274 -26.28 23.91 11.53
C GLU A 274 -25.28 24.98 11.03
N LYS A 275 -23.97 24.73 11.20
CA LYS A 275 -22.93 25.66 10.73
C LYS A 275 -22.83 25.70 9.22
N LEU A 276 -23.05 24.56 8.55
CA LEU A 276 -23.07 24.49 7.10
C LEU A 276 -24.32 25.20 6.54
N ASP A 277 -25.52 25.00 7.13
CA ASP A 277 -26.71 25.71 6.73
C ASP A 277 -26.56 27.25 6.89
N ALA A 278 -26.01 27.66 8.04
CA ALA A 278 -25.72 29.09 8.25
C ALA A 278 -24.70 29.64 7.23
N ARG A 279 -23.72 28.83 6.80
CA ARG A 279 -22.79 29.22 5.74
C ARG A 279 -23.47 29.32 4.39
N ILE A 280 -24.29 28.33 4.01
CA ILE A 280 -25.09 28.39 2.75
C ILE A 280 -25.99 29.62 2.73
N GLN A 281 -26.67 29.92 3.82
CA GLN A 281 -27.54 31.12 3.92
C GLN A 281 -26.73 32.40 3.70
N ARG A 282 -25.57 32.56 4.32
CA ARG A 282 -24.70 33.74 4.11
C ARG A 282 -24.27 33.89 2.66
N ASP A 283 -23.85 32.79 2.04
CA ASP A 283 -23.42 32.78 0.65
C ASP A 283 -24.60 33.11 -0.27
N PHE A 284 -25.81 32.63 0.04
CA PHE A 284 -27.02 32.92 -0.70
C PHE A 284 -27.45 34.39 -0.59
N VAL A 285 -27.27 35.02 0.55
CA VAL A 285 -27.49 36.47 0.70
C VAL A 285 -26.49 37.26 -0.14
N GLN A 286 -25.22 36.90 -0.06
CA GLN A 286 -24.14 37.56 -0.80
C GLN A 286 -24.31 37.46 -2.33
N TYR A 287 -24.77 36.30 -2.82
CA TYR A 287 -24.90 36.01 -4.25
C TYR A 287 -26.33 35.93 -4.73
N SER A 288 -27.27 36.57 -4.05
CA SER A 288 -28.72 36.45 -4.26
C SER A 288 -29.18 36.70 -5.70
N ARG A 289 -28.47 37.53 -6.47
CA ARG A 289 -28.76 37.85 -7.88
C ARG A 289 -28.03 36.95 -8.90
N LYS A 290 -27.24 35.97 -8.45
CA LYS A 290 -26.57 35.00 -9.34
C LYS A 290 -27.42 33.74 -9.46
N GLN A 291 -27.23 33.02 -10.55
CA GLN A 291 -27.69 31.61 -10.64
C GLN A 291 -26.97 30.76 -9.61
N VAL A 292 -27.61 29.71 -9.11
CA VAL A 292 -27.05 28.80 -8.06
C VAL A 292 -25.71 28.21 -8.52
N LEU A 293 -25.62 27.77 -9.77
CA LEU A 293 -24.37 27.29 -10.39
C LEU A 293 -23.18 28.25 -10.17
N ASN A 294 -23.42 29.54 -10.26
CA ASN A 294 -22.37 30.56 -10.14
C ASN A 294 -22.14 31.04 -8.70
N GLY A 295 -23.10 30.86 -7.82
CA GLY A 295 -23.01 31.29 -6.42
C GLY A 295 -22.38 30.29 -5.49
N MET A 296 -22.18 29.03 -5.92
CA MET A 296 -21.59 27.97 -5.09
C MET A 296 -20.06 27.79 -5.25
N LYS A 297 -19.39 28.63 -6.05
CA LYS A 297 -17.96 28.50 -6.36
C LYS A 297 -17.05 28.68 -5.15
N ASP A 298 -17.51 29.40 -4.12
CA ASP A 298 -16.73 29.53 -2.86
C ASP A 298 -16.94 28.35 -1.91
N LEU A 299 -17.95 27.53 -2.19
CA LEU A 299 -18.28 26.36 -1.37
C LEU A 299 -17.74 25.06 -1.96
N LEU A 300 -17.76 24.89 -3.28
CA LEU A 300 -17.41 23.66 -3.99
C LEU A 300 -16.48 23.90 -5.18
N PRO A 301 -15.66 22.89 -5.55
CA PRO A 301 -14.98 22.88 -6.83
C PRO A 301 -15.98 23.01 -7.98
N GLN A 302 -15.64 23.82 -8.98
CA GLN A 302 -16.57 24.19 -10.07
C GLN A 302 -17.20 22.96 -10.77
N ARG A 303 -16.42 21.89 -11.01
CA ARG A 303 -16.91 20.67 -11.66
C ARG A 303 -17.88 19.84 -10.81
N LEU A 304 -17.84 19.98 -9.48
CA LEU A 304 -18.74 19.26 -8.56
C LEU A 304 -20.10 19.95 -8.42
N ILE A 305 -20.19 21.25 -8.70
CA ILE A 305 -21.41 22.03 -8.49
C ILE A 305 -22.61 21.48 -9.27
N PRO A 306 -22.52 21.23 -10.60
CA PRO A 306 -23.66 20.70 -11.35
C PRO A 306 -24.16 19.37 -10.79
N VAL A 307 -23.24 18.46 -10.43
CA VAL A 307 -23.56 17.14 -9.88
C VAL A 307 -24.29 17.26 -8.54
N VAL A 308 -23.79 18.11 -7.64
CA VAL A 308 -24.44 18.35 -6.33
C VAL A 308 -25.81 18.99 -6.50
N LEU A 309 -25.99 19.90 -7.46
CA LEU A 309 -27.27 20.52 -7.73
C LEU A 309 -28.30 19.53 -8.27
N ASP A 310 -27.90 18.68 -9.22
CA ASP A 310 -28.75 17.63 -9.78
C ASP A 310 -29.17 16.62 -8.71
N MET A 311 -28.23 16.10 -7.92
CA MET A 311 -28.51 15.20 -6.79
C MET A 311 -29.43 15.82 -5.72
N SER A 312 -29.40 17.16 -5.59
CA SER A 312 -30.24 17.90 -4.65
C SER A 312 -31.61 18.29 -5.24
N TYR A 313 -31.84 17.97 -6.52
CA TYR A 313 -33.01 18.41 -7.29
C TYR A 313 -33.18 19.93 -7.25
N VAL A 314 -32.09 20.68 -7.46
CA VAL A 314 -32.03 22.11 -7.55
C VAL A 314 -31.65 22.53 -8.97
N ASP A 315 -32.50 23.24 -9.66
CA ASP A 315 -32.23 23.74 -11.02
C ASP A 315 -31.01 24.69 -11.00
N GLU A 316 -29.97 24.33 -11.73
CA GLU A 316 -28.69 25.06 -11.79
C GLU A 316 -28.86 26.51 -12.32
N ASN A 317 -29.87 26.76 -13.16
CA ASN A 317 -30.19 28.05 -13.77
C ASN A 317 -31.05 28.94 -12.86
N LYS A 318 -31.60 28.39 -11.78
CA LYS A 318 -32.41 29.11 -10.82
C LYS A 318 -31.60 30.20 -10.12
N PHE A 319 -32.19 31.37 -9.93
CA PHE A 319 -31.57 32.43 -9.13
C PHE A 319 -31.56 32.04 -7.64
N ILE A 320 -30.49 32.37 -6.94
CA ILE A 320 -30.30 32.01 -5.52
C ILE A 320 -31.44 32.50 -4.63
N ASN A 321 -31.97 33.72 -4.89
CA ASN A 321 -33.10 34.28 -4.14
C ASN A 321 -34.44 33.54 -4.38
N GLN A 322 -34.48 32.60 -5.31
CA GLN A 322 -35.66 31.77 -5.61
C GLN A 322 -35.54 30.37 -5.03
N VAL A 323 -34.37 30.00 -4.44
CA VAL A 323 -34.16 28.70 -3.82
C VAL A 323 -35.00 28.60 -2.55
N SER A 324 -35.86 27.58 -2.48
CA SER A 324 -36.70 27.34 -1.32
C SER A 324 -35.89 26.81 -0.11
N ARG A 325 -36.54 26.83 1.06
CA ARG A 325 -35.94 26.24 2.27
C ARG A 325 -35.73 24.74 2.12
N GLU A 326 -36.64 24.05 1.46
CA GLU A 326 -36.60 22.62 1.20
C GLU A 326 -35.47 22.27 0.23
N GLU A 327 -35.28 23.04 -0.84
CA GLU A 327 -34.14 22.87 -1.78
C GLU A 327 -32.82 23.10 -1.08
N ARG A 328 -32.69 24.14 -0.25
CA ARG A 328 -31.50 24.41 0.55
C ARG A 328 -31.23 23.26 1.53
N HIS A 329 -32.24 22.68 2.14
CA HIS A 329 -32.08 21.53 3.03
C HIS A 329 -31.60 20.29 2.27
N ARG A 330 -32.17 19.97 1.08
CA ARG A 330 -31.68 18.89 0.23
C ARG A 330 -30.22 19.11 -0.19
N LEU A 331 -29.86 20.35 -0.55
CA LEU A 331 -28.50 20.73 -0.86
C LEU A 331 -27.54 20.46 0.33
N LEU A 332 -27.94 20.83 1.54
CA LEU A 332 -27.20 20.57 2.77
C LEU A 332 -26.99 19.06 2.96
N GLN A 333 -28.06 18.27 2.83
CA GLN A 333 -27.97 16.81 2.99
C GLN A 333 -27.06 16.18 1.95
N THR A 334 -27.13 16.60 0.68
CA THR A 334 -26.21 16.12 -0.38
C THR A 334 -24.75 16.47 -0.07
N LEU A 335 -24.49 17.63 0.53
CA LEU A 335 -23.11 18.01 0.92
C LEU A 335 -22.57 17.18 2.10
N LYS A 336 -23.43 16.71 2.96
CA LYS A 336 -23.07 15.88 4.13
C LYS A 336 -23.08 14.38 3.80
N HIS A 337 -23.89 13.95 2.86
CA HIS A 337 -24.14 12.56 2.49
C HIS A 337 -24.08 12.37 0.97
N PHE A 338 -22.91 12.64 0.39
CA PHE A 338 -22.69 12.42 -1.05
C PHE A 338 -22.32 10.96 -1.28
N VAL A 339 -23.29 10.16 -1.76
CA VAL A 339 -23.15 8.71 -1.88
C VAL A 339 -22.69 8.33 -3.29
N ILE A 340 -21.72 7.43 -3.35
CA ILE A 340 -21.19 6.80 -4.56
C ILE A 340 -21.33 5.28 -4.40
N THR A 341 -22.05 4.63 -5.29
CA THR A 341 -22.13 3.15 -5.33
C THR A 341 -20.84 2.56 -5.86
N ILE A 342 -20.36 1.49 -5.24
CA ILE A 342 -19.13 0.79 -5.61
C ILE A 342 -19.51 -0.57 -6.21
N SER A 343 -19.15 -0.79 -7.48
CA SER A 343 -19.50 -2.01 -8.20
C SER A 343 -18.41 -3.07 -8.18
N ALA A 344 -17.13 -2.67 -8.15
CA ALA A 344 -16.00 -3.59 -8.17
C ALA A 344 -14.71 -2.96 -7.62
N THR A 345 -13.69 -3.79 -7.44
CA THR A 345 -12.30 -3.32 -7.32
C THR A 345 -11.60 -3.43 -8.68
N ARG A 346 -10.57 -2.61 -8.91
CA ARG A 346 -9.67 -2.84 -10.03
C ARG A 346 -8.96 -4.21 -9.89
N PRO A 347 -8.42 -4.78 -10.99
CA PRO A 347 -7.67 -6.04 -10.93
C PRO A 347 -6.46 -5.98 -9.98
N ILE A 348 -6.13 -7.07 -9.29
CA ILE A 348 -5.00 -7.17 -8.35
C ILE A 348 -3.66 -6.69 -8.95
N ALA A 349 -3.51 -6.79 -10.28
CA ALA A 349 -2.34 -6.29 -11.00
C ALA A 349 -2.15 -4.77 -10.88
N GLU A 350 -3.20 -4.02 -10.59
CA GLU A 350 -3.20 -2.56 -10.40
C GLU A 350 -3.15 -2.16 -8.91
N ALA A 351 -3.28 -3.11 -7.99
CA ALA A 351 -3.17 -2.84 -6.57
C ALA A 351 -1.76 -2.35 -6.20
N ILE A 352 -1.66 -1.42 -5.26
CA ILE A 352 -0.35 -0.98 -4.76
C ILE A 352 0.33 -2.11 -3.99
N VAL A 353 -0.46 -2.87 -3.22
CA VAL A 353 0.00 -3.94 -2.33
C VAL A 353 -0.90 -5.17 -2.48
N THR A 354 -0.34 -6.34 -2.21
CA THR A 354 -1.06 -7.60 -2.10
C THR A 354 -1.33 -7.89 -0.64
N ALA A 355 -2.58 -8.16 -0.27
CA ALA A 355 -2.94 -8.81 0.99
C ALA A 355 -3.02 -10.33 0.78
N GLY A 356 -2.85 -11.10 1.86
CA GLY A 356 -2.66 -12.56 1.77
C GLY A 356 -1.20 -12.93 1.51
N GLY A 357 -0.93 -14.21 1.38
CA GLY A 357 0.43 -14.75 1.23
C GLY A 357 0.69 -15.94 2.17
N VAL A 358 1.94 -16.20 2.48
CA VAL A 358 2.31 -17.27 3.42
C VAL A 358 1.78 -16.95 4.81
N SER A 359 1.02 -17.90 5.39
CA SER A 359 0.43 -17.72 6.72
C SER A 359 1.51 -17.47 7.77
N VAL A 360 1.46 -16.32 8.44
CA VAL A 360 2.40 -15.93 9.50
C VAL A 360 2.37 -16.89 10.71
N LYS A 361 1.34 -17.71 10.86
CA LYS A 361 1.25 -18.74 11.91
C LYS A 361 2.32 -19.82 11.73
N GLU A 362 2.80 -20.02 10.50
CA GLU A 362 3.81 -21.00 10.13
C GLU A 362 5.24 -20.42 10.08
N ILE A 363 5.41 -19.17 10.51
CA ILE A 363 6.68 -18.44 10.51
C ILE A 363 7.02 -18.04 11.94
N ASP A 364 8.28 -18.11 12.34
CA ASP A 364 8.75 -17.58 13.61
C ASP A 364 8.86 -16.04 13.53
N PRO A 365 8.20 -15.28 14.42
CA PRO A 365 8.18 -13.81 14.35
C PRO A 365 9.51 -13.15 14.73
N LYS A 366 10.47 -13.88 15.28
CA LYS A 366 11.78 -13.34 15.68
C LYS A 366 12.83 -13.55 14.60
N THR A 367 12.82 -14.74 13.98
CA THR A 367 13.84 -15.16 13.01
C THR A 367 13.34 -15.11 11.57
N MET A 368 12.03 -14.98 11.36
CA MET A 368 11.37 -15.13 10.05
C MET A 368 11.55 -16.55 9.47
N GLU A 369 12.00 -17.52 10.25
CA GLU A 369 12.19 -18.91 9.81
C GLU A 369 10.85 -19.64 9.72
N SER A 370 10.75 -20.53 8.75
CA SER A 370 9.64 -21.48 8.63
C SER A 370 9.61 -22.44 9.82
N LYS A 371 8.43 -22.62 10.43
CA LYS A 371 8.21 -23.65 11.44
C LYS A 371 8.07 -25.06 10.85
N ARG A 372 7.99 -25.17 9.50
CA ARG A 372 7.75 -26.44 8.78
C ARG A 372 9.01 -26.98 8.11
N ILE A 373 9.88 -26.10 7.61
CA ILE A 373 11.08 -26.44 6.86
C ILE A 373 12.23 -25.65 7.47
N LYS A 374 13.22 -26.37 7.95
CA LYS A 374 14.42 -25.76 8.56
C LYS A 374 15.24 -25.02 7.53
N CYS A 375 15.83 -23.91 7.97
CA CYS A 375 16.71 -23.07 7.16
C CYS A 375 16.02 -22.37 5.98
N LEU A 376 14.68 -22.38 5.95
CA LEU A 376 13.85 -21.58 5.03
C LEU A 376 13.30 -20.38 5.77
N TYR A 377 13.52 -19.18 5.24
CA TYR A 377 13.07 -17.92 5.81
C TYR A 377 12.15 -17.20 4.85
N PHE A 378 11.26 -16.33 5.38
CA PHE A 378 10.35 -15.51 4.59
C PHE A 378 10.55 -14.04 4.93
N ALA A 379 10.45 -13.16 3.91
CA ALA A 379 10.57 -11.72 4.14
C ALA A 379 9.73 -10.88 3.17
N GLY A 380 9.16 -9.81 3.66
CA GLY A 380 8.37 -8.87 2.88
C GLY A 380 6.99 -9.39 2.47
N GLU A 381 6.47 -8.87 1.39
CA GLU A 381 5.08 -9.03 0.89
C GLU A 381 4.72 -10.47 0.44
N VAL A 382 5.65 -11.41 0.47
CA VAL A 382 5.34 -12.85 0.27
C VAL A 382 4.60 -13.44 1.46
N MET A 383 4.74 -12.86 2.64
CA MET A 383 4.01 -13.19 3.87
C MET A 383 2.65 -12.51 3.88
N ASP A 384 1.70 -13.07 4.61
CA ASP A 384 0.37 -12.47 4.84
C ASP A 384 0.48 -11.24 5.78
N VAL A 385 1.10 -10.18 5.28
CA VAL A 385 1.25 -8.88 5.95
C VAL A 385 1.14 -7.78 4.93
N ASP A 386 0.21 -6.87 5.14
CA ASP A 386 0.03 -5.66 4.35
C ASP A 386 -0.25 -4.43 5.24
N GLY A 387 0.01 -3.25 4.73
CA GLY A 387 -0.13 -1.99 5.45
C GLY A 387 -0.74 -0.90 4.59
N TYR A 388 -1.20 0.16 5.24
CA TYR A 388 -1.70 1.35 4.58
C TYR A 388 -0.62 2.06 3.75
N THR A 389 -1.05 3.07 2.97
CA THR A 389 -0.11 4.00 2.31
C THR A 389 0.62 4.83 3.36
N GLY A 390 1.89 5.19 3.08
CA GLY A 390 2.62 6.05 4.02
C GLY A 390 4.05 5.62 4.33
N GLY A 391 4.57 4.57 3.67
CA GLY A 391 5.91 4.01 3.91
C GLY A 391 5.91 2.73 4.76
N TYR A 392 4.75 2.32 5.24
CA TYR A 392 4.62 1.17 6.15
C TYR A 392 5.00 -0.17 5.49
N ASN A 393 4.60 -0.40 4.25
CA ASN A 393 4.89 -1.64 3.52
C ASN A 393 6.38 -1.82 3.20
N LEU A 394 7.07 -0.74 2.85
CA LEU A 394 8.52 -0.81 2.62
C LEU A 394 9.26 -1.05 3.94
N GLN A 395 8.86 -0.40 5.04
CA GLN A 395 9.46 -0.67 6.34
C GLN A 395 9.23 -2.12 6.79
N ALA A 396 8.01 -2.64 6.63
CA ALA A 396 7.71 -4.04 6.93
C ALA A 396 8.62 -4.99 6.13
N ALA A 397 8.87 -4.67 4.86
CA ALA A 397 9.80 -5.42 4.01
C ALA A 397 11.26 -5.29 4.47
N PHE A 398 11.70 -4.09 4.84
CA PHE A 398 13.05 -3.85 5.35
C PHE A 398 13.29 -4.56 6.68
N SER A 399 12.39 -4.39 7.65
CA SER A 399 12.53 -4.99 8.98
C SER A 399 12.49 -6.51 8.94
N SER A 400 11.54 -7.10 8.20
CA SER A 400 11.48 -8.56 8.05
C SER A 400 12.65 -9.12 7.25
N GLY A 401 13.12 -8.39 6.23
CA GLY A 401 14.30 -8.73 5.47
C GLY A 401 15.55 -8.76 6.35
N HIS A 402 15.77 -7.71 7.13
CA HIS A 402 16.88 -7.62 8.07
C HIS A 402 16.85 -8.78 9.07
N ALA A 403 15.71 -9.03 9.73
CA ALA A 403 15.58 -10.12 10.71
C ALA A 403 15.83 -11.49 10.09
N ALA A 404 15.34 -11.75 8.86
CA ALA A 404 15.61 -13.01 8.15
C ALA A 404 17.10 -13.13 7.78
N GLY A 405 17.73 -12.03 7.36
CA GLY A 405 19.15 -12.03 6.99
C GLY A 405 20.08 -12.32 8.17
N GLU A 406 19.86 -11.63 9.31
CA GLU A 406 20.60 -11.89 10.55
C GLU A 406 20.45 -13.35 10.99
N ALA A 407 19.21 -13.85 11.02
CA ALA A 407 18.94 -15.23 11.46
C ALA A 407 19.55 -16.27 10.49
N ALA A 408 19.53 -16.01 9.18
CA ALA A 408 20.12 -16.89 8.20
C ALA A 408 21.66 -16.90 8.22
N ALA A 409 22.30 -15.85 8.75
CA ALA A 409 23.77 -15.80 8.91
C ALA A 409 24.24 -16.37 10.24
N ALA A 410 23.38 -16.44 11.25
CA ALA A 410 23.76 -16.93 12.58
C ALA A 410 24.27 -18.37 12.50
N GLU A 411 25.37 -18.64 13.20
CA GLU A 411 25.85 -20.01 13.43
C GLU A 411 24.89 -20.74 14.38
N GLU A 412 24.67 -22.04 14.16
CA GLU A 412 23.87 -22.90 15.04
C GLU A 412 24.52 -23.11 16.40
#